data_9d81f2ed602a9220fe8ec3683a7bbad4
#
_entry.id   9d81f2ed602a9220fe8ec3683a7bbad4
#
_cell.length_a   1.000
_cell.length_b   1.000
_cell.length_c   1.000
_cell.angle_alpha   90.00
_cell.angle_beta   90.00
_cell.angle_gamma   90.00
#
_symmetry.space_group_name_H-M   'P 1'
#
loop_
_entity.id
_entity.type
_entity.pdbx_description
1 polymer ?
#
loop_
_entity_poly.entity_id
_entity_poly.type
_entity_poly.pdbx_seq_one_letter_code
_entity_poly.pdbx_strand_id
1 'polypeptide(L)'
;TNIPQEVSYMVEFEQSVAGTGGYIEVKPNHRYTVRITDADPFKLDVNITVSDWTDGGDYVYTPKNKLAIGVGATTIAGNNTATVSPDETEYFSIPFTSNSEAECSIVYTSSAGSSAEWLKTKITPVTRAGSASYTCKVSKADGYSGNLFPKAIILLRSKAGREESQIAVKADVGVPGIAAATGTPSEPDAANTYTAGSESPDVITGTLSMQKQANAGTTSSMKLTVTAKGGSRIAGLPAWLKADKTEGHSTEAIDYTLTLDHNAKDFPTGSFPANAAATFEIQNLSDAAKKVTVTVNVTEAP
;
A
#
# COMPACT_ATOMS: atom_id res chain seq x y z
N THR A 1 22.45 -5.64 4.38
CA THR A 1 23.18 -5.14 5.56
C THR A 1 22.14 -4.69 6.56
N ASN A 2 21.93 -5.51 7.63
CA ASN A 2 21.13 -5.09 8.79
C ASN A 2 21.89 -3.97 9.49
N ILE A 3 21.38 -2.76 9.41
CA ILE A 3 21.86 -1.64 10.25
C ILE A 3 21.30 -1.91 11.64
N PRO A 4 22.14 -2.02 12.69
CA PRO A 4 21.65 -2.16 14.06
C PRO A 4 20.80 -0.93 14.40
N GLN A 5 19.53 -1.13 14.69
CA GLN A 5 18.65 -0.07 15.15
C GLN A 5 18.73 -0.01 16.68
N GLU A 6 19.19 1.11 17.21
CA GLU A 6 19.18 1.35 18.64
C GLU A 6 17.75 1.64 19.09
N VAL A 7 17.24 0.81 20.01
CA VAL A 7 15.92 0.98 20.58
C VAL A 7 16.10 1.24 22.08
N SER A 8 15.52 2.34 22.57
CA SER A 8 15.55 2.70 23.98
C SER A 8 14.18 2.42 24.61
N TYR A 9 14.16 1.76 25.73
CA TYR A 9 12.95 1.49 26.49
C TYR A 9 13.00 2.21 27.84
N MET A 10 11.89 2.79 28.25
CA MET A 10 11.74 3.33 29.60
C MET A 10 11.15 2.25 30.49
N VAL A 11 11.88 1.82 31.48
CA VAL A 11 11.43 0.87 32.50
C VAL A 11 11.06 1.66 33.75
N GLU A 12 9.78 1.68 34.08
CA GLU A 12 9.30 2.28 35.30
C GLU A 12 9.44 1.27 36.47
N PHE A 13 10.02 1.72 37.58
CA PHE A 13 10.14 0.91 38.81
C PHE A 13 8.81 0.97 39.58
N GLU A 14 7.82 0.17 39.15
CA GLU A 14 6.53 0.05 39.83
C GLU A 14 6.38 -1.30 40.55
N GLN A 15 5.79 -1.26 41.72
CA GLN A 15 5.43 -2.46 42.46
C GLN A 15 4.01 -2.89 42.07
N SER A 16 3.89 -4.05 41.42
CA SER A 16 2.60 -4.67 41.14
C SER A 16 2.17 -5.56 42.30
N VAL A 17 1.61 -4.98 43.36
CA VAL A 17 0.90 -5.73 44.39
C VAL A 17 -0.59 -5.60 44.12
N ALA A 18 -1.33 -6.71 44.14
CA ALA A 18 -2.77 -6.72 43.93
C ALA A 18 -3.46 -5.72 44.90
N GLY A 19 -3.93 -4.60 44.36
CA GLY A 19 -4.72 -3.58 45.06
C GLY A 19 -4.01 -2.28 45.46
N THR A 20 -2.67 -2.19 45.39
CA THR A 20 -1.93 -0.94 45.68
C THR A 20 -0.74 -0.83 44.73
N GLY A 21 -0.94 -0.17 43.58
CA GLY A 21 0.18 0.18 42.71
C GLY A 21 0.95 1.37 43.30
N GLY A 22 2.26 1.31 43.27
CA GLY A 22 3.15 2.40 43.67
C GLY A 22 4.56 2.16 43.10
N TYR A 23 5.37 3.21 43.06
CA TYR A 23 6.75 3.10 42.61
C TYR A 23 7.59 2.31 43.63
N ILE A 24 8.52 1.51 43.12
CA ILE A 24 9.54 0.87 43.95
C ILE A 24 10.48 1.97 44.43
N GLU A 25 10.52 2.19 45.74
CA GLU A 25 11.46 3.13 46.32
C GLU A 25 12.90 2.58 46.18
N VAL A 26 13.75 3.36 45.51
CA VAL A 26 15.17 3.00 45.39
C VAL A 26 15.85 3.29 46.71
N LYS A 27 16.19 2.24 47.46
CA LYS A 27 16.81 2.33 48.77
C LYS A 27 18.33 2.08 48.68
N PRO A 28 19.14 2.77 49.47
CA PRO A 28 20.57 2.46 49.54
C PRO A 28 20.79 1.03 50.03
N ASN A 29 21.88 0.40 49.61
CA ASN A 29 22.26 -0.98 49.95
C ASN A 29 21.31 -2.08 49.44
N HIS A 30 20.44 -1.78 48.45
CA HIS A 30 19.62 -2.78 47.81
C HIS A 30 20.16 -3.07 46.41
N ARG A 31 20.05 -4.33 46.01
CA ARG A 31 20.39 -4.76 44.64
C ARG A 31 19.10 -4.89 43.85
N TYR A 32 19.02 -4.15 42.73
CA TYR A 32 17.93 -4.22 41.80
C TYR A 32 18.42 -5.00 40.55
N THR A 33 17.78 -6.13 40.28
CA THR A 33 18.07 -6.92 39.09
C THR A 33 16.92 -6.77 38.08
N VAL A 34 17.20 -6.19 36.95
CA VAL A 34 16.23 -6.08 35.82
C VAL A 34 16.51 -7.26 34.90
N ARG A 35 15.56 -8.17 34.81
CA ARG A 35 15.63 -9.30 33.87
C ARG A 35 14.71 -9.05 32.70
N ILE A 36 15.29 -8.96 31.52
CA ILE A 36 14.53 -8.89 30.26
C ILE A 36 14.03 -10.31 30.00
N THR A 37 12.70 -10.48 29.91
CA THR A 37 12.05 -11.77 29.67
C THR A 37 11.60 -11.90 28.22
N ASP A 38 11.30 -10.78 27.57
CA ASP A 38 11.00 -10.71 26.16
C ASP A 38 11.34 -9.32 25.63
N ALA A 39 11.85 -9.24 24.41
CA ALA A 39 12.18 -7.99 23.75
C ALA A 39 11.99 -8.12 22.25
N ASP A 40 11.09 -7.32 21.70
CA ASP A 40 11.00 -7.08 20.28
C ASP A 40 11.19 -5.58 19.99
N PRO A 41 11.27 -5.11 18.74
CA PRO A 41 11.45 -3.69 18.42
C PRO A 41 10.38 -2.76 18.99
N PHE A 42 9.27 -3.31 19.49
CA PHE A 42 8.10 -2.55 19.94
C PHE A 42 7.73 -2.82 21.40
N LYS A 43 8.29 -3.87 22.02
CA LYS A 43 7.89 -4.32 23.34
C LYS A 43 9.07 -4.83 24.13
N LEU A 44 9.17 -4.42 25.39
CA LEU A 44 10.13 -4.94 26.36
C LEU A 44 9.37 -5.46 27.57
N ASP A 45 9.39 -6.77 27.77
CA ASP A 45 8.90 -7.38 29.01
C ASP A 45 10.08 -7.55 29.99
N VAL A 46 9.95 -6.98 31.16
CA VAL A 46 11.00 -7.00 32.17
C VAL A 46 10.46 -7.49 33.50
N ASN A 47 11.27 -8.31 34.18
CA ASN A 47 11.09 -8.63 35.58
C ASN A 47 12.12 -7.86 36.40
N ILE A 48 11.67 -7.14 37.40
CA ILE A 48 12.55 -6.42 38.34
C ILE A 48 12.56 -7.19 39.65
N THR A 49 13.72 -7.69 40.03
CA THR A 49 13.94 -8.31 41.32
C THR A 49 14.69 -7.34 42.21
N VAL A 50 14.09 -7.03 43.36
CA VAL A 50 14.73 -6.27 44.41
C VAL A 50 15.19 -7.27 45.47
N SER A 51 16.49 -7.45 45.62
CA SER A 51 17.05 -8.25 46.68
C SER A 51 17.68 -7.35 47.75
N ASP A 52 17.14 -7.45 48.91
CA ASP A 52 17.84 -7.05 50.13
C ASP A 52 18.92 -8.13 50.45
N TRP A 53 19.81 -7.90 51.36
CA TRP A 53 20.65 -8.96 51.94
C TRP A 53 19.80 -10.10 52.54
N THR A 54 18.50 -9.89 52.65
CA THR A 54 17.46 -10.87 52.97
C THR A 54 16.39 -10.79 51.91
N ASP A 55 16.25 -11.83 51.13
CA ASP A 55 15.33 -12.13 50.03
C ASP A 55 14.18 -11.13 49.80
N GLY A 56 14.26 -10.35 48.73
CA GLY A 56 13.37 -9.22 48.48
C GLY A 56 12.17 -9.47 47.55
N GLY A 57 11.92 -10.72 47.15
CA GLY A 57 10.80 -11.09 46.29
C GLY A 57 10.95 -10.65 44.82
N ASP A 58 10.31 -11.37 43.96
CA ASP A 58 10.24 -11.06 42.52
C ASP A 58 9.09 -10.11 42.21
N TYR A 59 9.39 -9.02 41.54
CA TYR A 59 8.37 -8.10 41.01
C TYR A 59 8.24 -8.27 39.50
N VAL A 60 7.05 -8.60 39.07
CA VAL A 60 6.73 -8.67 37.61
C VAL A 60 6.22 -7.31 37.16
N TYR A 61 6.99 -6.66 36.34
CA TYR A 61 6.54 -5.44 35.65
C TYR A 61 5.68 -5.83 34.47
N THR A 62 4.40 -5.51 34.55
CA THR A 62 3.51 -5.57 33.38
C THR A 62 3.31 -4.13 32.88
N PRO A 63 3.77 -3.78 31.67
CA PRO A 63 3.55 -2.45 31.14
C PRO A 63 2.07 -2.10 31.19
N LYS A 64 1.70 -1.02 31.88
CA LYS A 64 0.30 -0.55 31.96
C LYS A 64 -0.18 0.09 30.66
N ASN A 65 0.73 0.35 29.73
CA ASN A 65 0.46 1.07 28.51
C ASN A 65 0.20 0.10 27.36
N LYS A 66 -0.93 -0.60 27.40
CA LYS A 66 -1.40 -1.39 26.26
C LYS A 66 -2.29 -0.55 25.37
N LEU A 67 -1.92 -0.48 24.10
CA LEU A 67 -2.80 -0.05 23.04
C LEU A 67 -3.63 -1.27 22.61
N ALA A 68 -4.93 -1.28 22.89
CA ALA A 68 -5.83 -2.34 22.45
C ALA A 68 -6.80 -1.79 21.40
N ILE A 69 -6.79 -2.38 20.22
CA ILE A 69 -7.79 -2.07 19.18
C ILE A 69 -9.08 -2.79 19.54
N GLY A 70 -10.16 -2.03 19.67
CA GLY A 70 -11.49 -2.59 19.95
C GLY A 70 -12.02 -3.44 18.79
N VAL A 71 -12.67 -4.55 19.13
CA VAL A 71 -13.37 -5.42 18.19
C VAL A 71 -14.68 -4.72 17.79
N GLY A 72 -14.69 -3.96 16.69
CA GLY A 72 -15.91 -3.22 16.30
C GLY A 72 -15.77 -2.41 15.03
N ALA A 73 -14.58 -2.26 14.49
CA ALA A 73 -14.41 -1.68 13.17
C ALA A 73 -14.77 -2.73 12.12
N THR A 74 -16.00 -2.73 11.66
CA THR A 74 -16.58 -3.73 10.73
C THR A 74 -15.87 -3.80 9.38
N THR A 75 -14.96 -2.89 9.09
CA THR A 75 -14.21 -2.79 7.83
C THR A 75 -12.75 -3.24 7.93
N ILE A 76 -12.25 -3.56 9.13
CA ILE A 76 -10.88 -4.06 9.31
C ILE A 76 -10.92 -5.58 9.31
N ALA A 77 -10.26 -6.19 8.32
CA ALA A 77 -10.11 -7.64 8.25
C ALA A 77 -9.24 -8.16 9.42
N GLY A 78 -9.35 -9.46 9.73
CA GLY A 78 -8.62 -10.08 10.83
C GLY A 78 -7.08 -10.00 10.76
N ASN A 79 -6.54 -9.57 9.60
CA ASN A 79 -5.12 -9.29 9.40
C ASN A 79 -4.76 -7.79 9.54
N ASN A 80 -5.60 -6.98 10.17
CA ASN A 80 -5.47 -5.53 10.31
C ASN A 80 -5.35 -4.79 8.96
N THR A 81 -6.06 -5.25 7.93
CA THR A 81 -6.11 -4.58 6.62
C THR A 81 -7.49 -4.00 6.38
N ALA A 82 -7.57 -2.73 6.04
CA ALA A 82 -8.78 -2.04 5.61
C ALA A 82 -8.72 -1.78 4.09
N THR A 83 -9.81 -2.10 3.39
CA THR A 83 -10.00 -1.74 1.99
C THR A 83 -11.10 -0.69 1.92
N VAL A 84 -10.82 0.45 1.28
CA VAL A 84 -11.72 1.60 1.26
C VAL A 84 -11.98 2.08 -0.16
N SER A 85 -13.19 2.58 -0.43
CA SER A 85 -13.53 3.17 -1.71
C SER A 85 -12.98 4.61 -1.80
N PRO A 86 -12.14 4.94 -2.78
CA PRO A 86 -11.63 6.30 -2.96
C PRO A 86 -12.71 7.36 -3.22
N ASP A 87 -13.93 6.96 -3.57
CA ASP A 87 -15.05 7.86 -3.82
C ASP A 87 -15.69 8.39 -2.53
N GLU A 88 -15.49 7.67 -1.43
CA GLU A 88 -16.00 8.08 -0.15
C GLU A 88 -15.11 9.15 0.49
N THR A 89 -15.71 9.95 1.38
CA THR A 89 -14.99 10.97 2.15
C THR A 89 -14.66 10.49 3.55
N GLU A 90 -15.45 9.58 4.09
CA GLU A 90 -15.28 8.99 5.42
C GLU A 90 -15.15 7.47 5.25
N TYR A 91 -14.06 6.90 5.79
CA TYR A 91 -13.77 5.50 5.55
C TYR A 91 -14.18 4.61 6.74
N PHE A 92 -13.54 4.79 7.88
CA PHE A 92 -13.83 3.98 9.05
C PHE A 92 -13.35 4.66 10.34
N SER A 93 -13.76 4.09 11.46
CA SER A 93 -13.31 4.52 12.78
C SER A 93 -12.73 3.34 13.54
N ILE A 94 -11.62 3.57 14.22
CA ILE A 94 -10.92 2.58 15.02
C ILE A 94 -11.14 2.94 16.48
N PRO A 95 -12.00 2.22 17.23
CA PRO A 95 -12.05 2.34 18.67
C PRO A 95 -10.83 1.67 19.28
N PHE A 96 -10.16 2.33 20.20
CA PHE A 96 -9.02 1.76 20.92
C PHE A 96 -8.95 2.31 22.35
N THR A 97 -8.23 1.60 23.18
CA THR A 97 -7.93 2.01 24.55
C THR A 97 -6.44 2.23 24.70
N SER A 98 -6.06 3.27 25.42
CA SER A 98 -4.67 3.56 25.77
C SER A 98 -4.60 4.09 27.19
N ASN A 99 -3.61 3.69 27.94
CA ASN A 99 -3.39 4.18 29.32
C ASN A 99 -2.72 5.57 29.34
N SER A 100 -2.32 6.08 28.19
CA SER A 100 -1.77 7.42 28.04
C SER A 100 -2.37 8.12 26.83
N GLU A 101 -2.00 9.35 26.62
CA GLU A 101 -2.32 10.08 25.41
C GLU A 101 -1.81 9.30 24.19
N ALA A 102 -2.65 9.18 23.16
CA ALA A 102 -2.33 8.46 21.95
C ALA A 102 -2.09 9.41 20.78
N GLU A 103 -1.23 9.00 19.89
CA GLU A 103 -0.98 9.69 18.63
C GLU A 103 -1.19 8.76 17.44
N CYS A 104 -1.44 9.35 16.30
CA CYS A 104 -1.64 8.63 15.05
C CYS A 104 -0.79 9.26 13.96
N SER A 105 -0.11 8.44 13.19
CA SER A 105 0.61 8.86 12.00
C SER A 105 0.26 7.96 10.82
N ILE A 106 0.51 8.46 9.60
CA ILE A 106 0.27 7.74 8.35
C ILE A 106 1.60 7.60 7.63
N VAL A 107 1.94 6.38 7.25
CA VAL A 107 3.13 6.08 6.45
C VAL A 107 2.67 5.47 5.13
N TYR A 108 3.06 6.08 4.02
CA TYR A 108 2.77 5.56 2.69
C TYR A 108 3.88 4.63 2.22
N THR A 109 3.51 3.46 1.70
CA THR A 109 4.44 2.37 1.38
C THR A 109 4.70 2.22 -0.12
N SER A 110 4.17 3.09 -0.96
CA SER A 110 4.26 2.96 -2.41
C SER A 110 5.52 3.62 -2.99
N SER A 111 6.08 2.96 -4.00
CA SER A 111 7.14 3.49 -4.86
C SER A 111 6.65 4.45 -5.95
N ALA A 112 5.34 4.59 -6.14
CA ALA A 112 4.78 5.53 -7.11
C ALA A 112 4.75 6.92 -6.51
N GLY A 113 5.60 7.82 -7.00
CA GLY A 113 5.69 9.26 -6.76
C GLY A 113 4.99 9.78 -5.50
N SER A 114 5.74 9.99 -4.50
CA SER A 114 5.47 10.13 -3.07
C SER A 114 4.60 11.30 -2.59
N SER A 115 3.80 11.96 -3.41
CA SER A 115 3.08 13.17 -3.00
C SER A 115 1.57 12.99 -2.79
N ALA A 116 1.06 11.77 -2.86
CA ALA A 116 -0.38 11.53 -2.68
C ALA A 116 -0.72 11.21 -1.23
N GLU A 117 -0.76 12.23 -0.40
CA GLU A 117 -1.29 12.13 0.97
C GLU A 117 -2.82 12.16 0.92
N TRP A 118 -3.42 11.03 0.56
CA TRP A 118 -4.86 10.94 0.33
C TRP A 118 -5.69 10.62 1.59
N LEU A 119 -5.04 10.27 2.70
CA LEU A 119 -5.67 9.94 3.98
C LEU A 119 -5.41 11.03 5.00
N LYS A 120 -6.37 11.22 5.90
CA LYS A 120 -6.20 11.92 7.16
C LYS A 120 -6.75 11.10 8.31
N THR A 121 -6.21 11.33 9.50
CA THR A 121 -6.66 10.71 10.74
C THR A 121 -6.97 11.79 11.78
N LYS A 122 -7.96 11.50 12.65
CA LYS A 122 -8.32 12.33 13.78
C LYS A 122 -8.62 11.47 14.99
N ILE A 123 -7.84 11.67 16.05
CA ILE A 123 -8.10 11.02 17.34
C ILE A 123 -9.05 11.90 18.16
N THR A 124 -10.08 11.28 18.72
CA THR A 124 -11.02 11.91 19.64
C THR A 124 -11.13 11.07 20.90
N PRO A 125 -10.94 11.65 22.10
CA PRO A 125 -11.18 10.95 23.34
C PRO A 125 -12.65 10.65 23.50
N VAL A 126 -12.97 9.44 23.95
CA VAL A 126 -14.32 9.06 24.33
C VAL A 126 -14.42 9.20 25.85
N THR A 127 -15.07 10.26 26.30
CA THR A 127 -15.26 10.54 27.73
C THR A 127 -16.22 9.55 28.35
N ARG A 128 -15.67 8.51 28.99
CA ARG A 128 -16.38 7.69 29.99
C ARG A 128 -15.53 7.63 31.24
N ALA A 129 -16.16 7.80 32.39
CA ALA A 129 -15.47 7.70 33.68
C ALA A 129 -14.73 6.36 33.78
N GLY A 130 -13.41 6.40 33.93
CA GLY A 130 -12.60 5.27 34.37
C GLY A 130 -11.73 4.53 33.33
N SER A 131 -11.76 4.86 32.04
CA SER A 131 -10.81 4.34 31.07
C SER A 131 -10.54 5.35 29.95
N ALA A 132 -9.28 5.47 29.55
CA ALA A 132 -8.87 6.30 28.42
C ALA A 132 -9.22 5.58 27.10
N SER A 133 -10.47 5.73 26.68
CA SER A 133 -10.94 5.22 25.40
C SER A 133 -10.87 6.33 24.34
N TYR A 134 -10.46 5.96 23.15
CA TYR A 134 -10.26 6.85 22.02
C TYR A 134 -10.94 6.30 20.77
N THR A 135 -11.23 7.18 19.84
CA THR A 135 -11.60 6.79 18.48
C THR A 135 -10.68 7.49 17.49
N CYS A 136 -10.00 6.74 16.66
CA CYS A 136 -9.29 7.26 15.50
C CYS A 136 -10.19 7.17 14.29
N LYS A 137 -10.64 8.32 13.80
CA LYS A 137 -11.41 8.43 12.56
C LYS A 137 -10.44 8.52 11.39
N VAL A 138 -10.65 7.70 10.36
CA VAL A 138 -9.89 7.68 9.11
C VAL A 138 -10.80 8.16 8.00
N SER A 139 -10.32 9.14 7.24
CA SER A 139 -11.09 9.78 6.18
C SER A 139 -10.17 10.21 5.03
N LYS A 140 -10.77 10.61 3.92
CA LYS A 140 -10.07 11.26 2.81
C LYS A 140 -9.46 12.58 3.29
N ALA A 141 -8.25 12.89 2.84
CA ALA A 141 -7.60 14.15 3.15
C ALA A 141 -8.38 15.32 2.55
N ASP A 142 -8.47 16.42 3.29
CA ASP A 142 -9.22 17.60 2.86
C ASP A 142 -8.65 18.15 1.55
N GLY A 143 -9.52 18.37 0.58
CA GLY A 143 -9.14 18.90 -0.72
C GLY A 143 -8.34 17.94 -1.61
N TYR A 144 -8.17 16.65 -1.24
CA TYR A 144 -7.50 15.70 -2.10
C TYR A 144 -8.35 15.40 -3.34
N SER A 145 -7.85 15.82 -4.49
CA SER A 145 -8.46 15.63 -5.83
C SER A 145 -7.60 14.78 -6.77
N GLY A 146 -6.49 14.26 -6.27
CA GLY A 146 -5.59 13.41 -7.07
C GLY A 146 -6.16 12.04 -7.37
N ASN A 147 -5.52 11.33 -8.30
CA ASN A 147 -5.88 9.98 -8.71
C ASN A 147 -4.78 8.96 -8.39
N LEU A 148 -4.05 9.16 -7.29
CA LEU A 148 -3.08 8.19 -6.76
C LEU A 148 -3.47 7.83 -5.33
N PHE A 149 -3.55 6.53 -5.06
CA PHE A 149 -3.94 6.02 -3.75
C PHE A 149 -2.89 5.01 -3.26
N PRO A 150 -1.67 5.47 -2.94
CA PRO A 150 -0.63 4.58 -2.45
C PRO A 150 -1.09 3.86 -1.19
N LYS A 151 -0.68 2.61 -1.03
CA LYS A 151 -0.92 1.85 0.20
C LYS A 151 -0.35 2.61 1.39
N ALA A 152 -1.10 2.63 2.47
CA ALA A 152 -0.73 3.34 3.68
C ALA A 152 -0.77 2.41 4.89
N ILE A 153 0.03 2.73 5.88
CA ILE A 153 -0.02 2.12 7.21
C ILE A 153 -0.39 3.22 8.20
N ILE A 154 -1.47 3.04 8.91
CA ILE A 154 -1.85 3.87 10.04
C ILE A 154 -1.17 3.31 11.27
N LEU A 155 -0.35 4.13 11.91
CA LEU A 155 0.36 3.81 13.13
C LEU A 155 -0.35 4.50 14.30
N LEU A 156 -0.91 3.71 15.21
CA LEU A 156 -1.45 4.18 16.46
C LEU A 156 -0.40 3.94 17.55
N ARG A 157 0.00 4.98 18.25
CA ARG A 157 1.03 4.91 19.30
C ARG A 157 0.49 5.46 20.61
N SER A 158 0.89 4.81 21.70
CA SER A 158 0.80 5.37 23.05
C SER A 158 2.00 6.26 23.31
N LYS A 159 1.81 7.52 23.70
CA LYS A 159 2.93 8.45 23.94
C LYS A 159 3.84 8.01 25.10
N ALA A 160 3.28 7.35 26.11
CA ALA A 160 4.04 6.94 27.29
C ALA A 160 4.69 5.56 27.15
N GLY A 161 4.10 4.63 26.38
CA GLY A 161 4.49 3.22 26.41
C GLY A 161 5.20 2.70 25.17
N ARG A 162 5.40 3.51 24.13
CA ARG A 162 5.95 3.09 22.82
C ARG A 162 5.22 1.90 22.17
N GLU A 163 4.09 1.51 22.69
CA GLU A 163 3.27 0.50 22.06
C GLU A 163 2.66 1.06 20.78
N GLU A 164 2.73 0.27 19.73
CA GLU A 164 2.26 0.62 18.40
C GLU A 164 1.33 -0.45 17.87
N SER A 165 0.24 -0.03 17.27
CA SER A 165 -0.62 -0.87 16.47
C SER A 165 -0.66 -0.36 15.04
N GLN A 166 -0.61 -1.28 14.09
CA GLN A 166 -0.54 -0.97 12.67
C GLN A 166 -1.81 -1.45 11.97
N ILE A 167 -2.34 -0.60 11.10
CA ILE A 167 -3.47 -0.93 10.24
C ILE A 167 -3.09 -0.55 8.81
N ALA A 168 -3.00 -1.57 7.95
CA ALA A 168 -2.77 -1.36 6.54
C ALA A 168 -4.05 -0.87 5.87
N VAL A 169 -3.94 0.17 5.05
CA VAL A 169 -5.06 0.73 4.28
C VAL A 169 -4.72 0.66 2.81
N LYS A 170 -5.64 0.10 2.03
CA LYS A 170 -5.57 0.10 0.57
C LYS A 170 -6.87 0.65 -0.02
N ALA A 171 -6.75 1.33 -1.14
CA ALA A 171 -7.89 1.76 -1.93
C ALA A 171 -8.40 0.61 -2.82
N ASP A 172 -9.72 0.50 -2.95
CA ASP A 172 -10.35 -0.35 -3.96
C ASP A 172 -10.47 0.42 -5.27
N VAL A 173 -9.52 0.21 -6.16
CA VAL A 173 -9.35 1.02 -7.38
C VAL A 173 -9.84 0.34 -8.67
N GLY A 174 -10.18 -0.92 -8.63
CA GLY A 174 -10.61 -1.66 -9.80
C GLY A 174 -9.50 -1.92 -10.85
N VAL A 175 -9.86 -2.65 -11.88
CA VAL A 175 -8.99 -2.93 -13.03
C VAL A 175 -9.01 -1.74 -13.98
N PRO A 176 -7.87 -1.32 -14.57
CA PRO A 176 -7.87 -0.31 -15.64
C PRO A 176 -8.77 -0.73 -16.80
N GLY A 177 -9.58 0.19 -17.32
CA GLY A 177 -10.40 -0.04 -18.50
C GLY A 177 -9.77 0.59 -19.74
N ILE A 178 -9.83 -0.08 -20.88
CA ILE A 178 -9.48 0.51 -22.17
C ILE A 178 -10.77 1.09 -22.76
N ALA A 179 -10.90 2.42 -22.72
CA ALA A 179 -12.12 3.12 -23.13
C ALA A 179 -12.21 3.28 -24.64
N ALA A 180 -11.08 3.47 -25.31
CA ALA A 180 -10.99 3.58 -26.76
C ALA A 180 -9.61 3.15 -27.24
N ALA A 181 -9.57 2.61 -28.44
CA ALA A 181 -8.35 2.27 -29.13
C ALA A 181 -8.47 2.73 -30.59
N THR A 182 -7.59 3.62 -30.99
CA THR A 182 -7.56 4.17 -32.36
C THR A 182 -6.20 3.94 -32.97
N GLY A 183 -6.18 3.30 -34.12
CA GLY A 183 -4.99 3.19 -34.95
C GLY A 183 -4.77 4.49 -35.74
N THR A 184 -3.53 4.91 -35.83
CA THR A 184 -3.09 5.93 -36.79
C THR A 184 -2.16 5.27 -37.81
N PRO A 185 -2.70 4.60 -38.82
CA PRO A 185 -1.86 4.12 -39.91
C PRO A 185 -1.40 5.28 -40.73
N SER A 186 -0.15 5.29 -41.13
CA SER A 186 0.33 6.19 -42.18
C SER A 186 -0.10 5.73 -43.56
N GLU A 187 -0.73 4.57 -43.65
CA GLU A 187 -1.30 3.97 -44.87
C GLU A 187 -2.81 3.72 -44.65
N PRO A 188 -3.66 4.00 -45.68
CA PRO A 188 -5.12 3.98 -45.49
C PRO A 188 -5.74 2.61 -45.17
N ASP A 189 -5.02 1.52 -45.41
CA ASP A 189 -5.53 0.15 -45.24
C ASP A 189 -5.01 -0.58 -43.97
N ALA A 190 -4.23 0.07 -43.13
CA ALA A 190 -3.71 -0.56 -41.92
C ALA A 190 -4.75 -0.51 -40.78
N ALA A 191 -5.34 -1.65 -40.45
CA ALA A 191 -6.30 -1.77 -39.39
C ALA A 191 -5.60 -2.20 -38.08
N ASN A 192 -5.28 -1.24 -37.23
CA ASN A 192 -4.88 -1.53 -35.87
C ASN A 192 -6.12 -1.63 -35.00
N THR A 193 -6.31 -2.75 -34.31
CA THR A 193 -7.51 -3.02 -33.53
C THR A 193 -7.17 -3.51 -32.12
N TYR A 194 -8.02 -3.13 -31.17
CA TYR A 194 -8.03 -3.74 -29.84
C TYR A 194 -9.36 -4.46 -29.63
N THR A 195 -9.27 -5.68 -29.13
CA THR A 195 -10.44 -6.49 -28.76
C THR A 195 -10.33 -6.88 -27.30
N ALA A 196 -11.32 -6.52 -26.49
CA ALA A 196 -11.42 -6.98 -25.12
C ALA A 196 -11.71 -8.48 -25.09
N GLY A 197 -11.09 -9.17 -24.15
CA GLY A 197 -11.23 -10.61 -23.91
C GLY A 197 -11.99 -10.91 -22.61
N SER A 198 -11.55 -11.91 -21.89
CA SER A 198 -12.19 -12.36 -20.64
C SER A 198 -11.93 -11.39 -19.49
N GLU A 199 -12.91 -11.28 -18.60
CA GLU A 199 -12.85 -10.45 -17.41
C GLU A 199 -12.90 -11.31 -16.12
N SER A 200 -12.08 -10.93 -15.16
CA SER A 200 -12.13 -11.40 -13.79
C SER A 200 -12.02 -10.20 -12.84
N PRO A 201 -12.25 -10.36 -11.52
CA PRO A 201 -12.21 -9.25 -10.58
C PRO A 201 -10.88 -8.48 -10.53
N ASP A 202 -9.78 -9.13 -10.91
CA ASP A 202 -8.43 -8.57 -10.81
C ASP A 202 -7.74 -8.42 -12.17
N VAL A 203 -8.17 -9.17 -13.18
CA VAL A 203 -7.51 -9.22 -14.49
C VAL A 203 -8.52 -9.20 -15.62
N ILE A 204 -8.32 -8.29 -16.56
CA ILE A 204 -8.97 -8.30 -17.88
C ILE A 204 -7.93 -8.74 -18.89
N THR A 205 -8.32 -9.57 -19.87
CA THR A 205 -7.47 -9.89 -21.01
C THR A 205 -7.89 -9.08 -22.22
N GLY A 206 -6.96 -8.85 -23.15
CA GLY A 206 -7.27 -8.19 -24.41
C GLY A 206 -6.27 -8.58 -25.48
N THR A 207 -6.65 -8.36 -26.74
CA THR A 207 -5.80 -8.59 -27.89
C THR A 207 -5.64 -7.32 -28.68
N LEU A 208 -4.39 -6.94 -28.95
CA LEU A 208 -4.01 -5.83 -29.80
C LEU A 208 -3.43 -6.39 -31.10
N SER A 209 -4.04 -6.05 -32.23
CA SER A 209 -3.54 -6.39 -33.54
C SER A 209 -2.97 -5.12 -34.19
N MET A 210 -1.70 -5.17 -34.57
CA MET A 210 -1.00 -4.06 -35.21
C MET A 210 -0.39 -4.54 -36.52
N GLN A 211 -0.55 -3.74 -37.57
CA GLN A 211 0.03 -4.08 -38.88
C GLN A 211 1.44 -3.51 -39.01
N LYS A 212 2.35 -4.34 -39.47
CA LYS A 212 3.66 -3.90 -39.94
C LYS A 212 3.47 -3.19 -41.30
N GLN A 213 4.04 -2.02 -41.43
CA GLN A 213 4.00 -1.30 -42.68
C GLN A 213 4.97 -1.87 -43.69
N ALA A 214 4.57 -1.92 -44.96
CA ALA A 214 5.39 -2.48 -46.05
C ALA A 214 6.66 -1.67 -46.34
N ASN A 215 6.62 -0.35 -46.10
CA ASN A 215 7.72 0.56 -46.41
C ASN A 215 8.61 0.84 -45.18
N ALA A 216 9.91 0.60 -45.32
CA ALA A 216 10.91 0.95 -44.31
C ALA A 216 10.95 2.49 -44.14
N GLY A 217 10.31 3.03 -43.16
CA GLY A 217 10.23 4.48 -42.89
C GLY A 217 8.84 4.92 -42.44
N THR A 218 7.83 4.09 -42.65
CA THR A 218 6.49 4.29 -42.09
C THR A 218 6.37 3.56 -40.75
N THR A 219 5.86 4.26 -39.76
CA THR A 219 5.64 3.71 -38.43
C THR A 219 4.18 3.33 -38.23
N SER A 220 3.93 2.11 -37.76
CA SER A 220 2.61 1.74 -37.27
C SER A 220 2.46 2.14 -35.83
N SER A 221 1.45 2.89 -35.52
CA SER A 221 1.18 3.29 -34.15
C SER A 221 -0.29 3.06 -33.78
N MET A 222 -0.55 2.95 -32.49
CA MET A 222 -1.88 2.83 -31.95
C MET A 222 -1.99 3.60 -30.63
N LYS A 223 -3.07 4.34 -30.48
CA LYS A 223 -3.41 5.05 -29.28
C LYS A 223 -4.40 4.23 -28.45
N LEU A 224 -4.01 3.90 -27.23
CA LEU A 224 -4.90 3.31 -26.22
C LEU A 224 -5.33 4.40 -25.24
N THR A 225 -6.62 4.62 -25.12
CA THR A 225 -7.22 5.52 -24.14
C THR A 225 -7.64 4.71 -22.92
N VAL A 226 -6.92 4.86 -21.82
CA VAL A 226 -7.08 4.06 -20.60
C VAL A 226 -7.75 4.90 -19.52
N THR A 227 -8.79 4.35 -18.91
CA THR A 227 -9.41 4.89 -17.70
C THR A 227 -8.99 4.05 -16.49
N ALA A 228 -8.41 4.67 -15.49
CA ALA A 228 -7.96 3.97 -14.29
C ALA A 228 -8.09 4.85 -13.05
N LYS A 229 -8.98 4.47 -12.15
CA LYS A 229 -8.96 5.03 -10.79
C LYS A 229 -7.71 4.51 -10.09
N GLY A 230 -6.86 5.41 -9.62
CA GLY A 230 -5.57 5.04 -9.04
C GLY A 230 -4.41 5.14 -10.03
N GLY A 231 -4.66 5.64 -11.26
CA GLY A 231 -3.65 5.75 -12.31
C GLY A 231 -3.30 4.43 -12.97
N SER A 232 -2.51 4.48 -14.03
CA SER A 232 -2.09 3.28 -14.76
C SER A 232 -0.63 3.36 -15.19
N ARG A 233 -0.02 2.19 -15.40
CA ARG A 233 1.29 2.06 -16.01
C ARG A 233 1.31 0.90 -17.00
N ILE A 234 2.14 1.02 -18.02
CA ILE A 234 2.45 -0.07 -18.93
C ILE A 234 3.70 -0.79 -18.41
N ALA A 235 3.65 -2.10 -18.36
CA ALA A 235 4.74 -2.96 -17.91
C ALA A 235 4.93 -4.14 -18.86
N GLY A 236 6.18 -4.58 -19.04
CA GLY A 236 6.50 -5.78 -19.82
C GLY A 236 6.38 -5.61 -21.33
N LEU A 237 6.51 -4.39 -21.87
CA LEU A 237 6.54 -4.19 -23.32
C LEU A 237 7.67 -4.99 -23.94
N PRO A 238 7.41 -5.71 -25.07
CA PRO A 238 8.47 -6.32 -25.84
C PRO A 238 9.38 -5.23 -26.45
N ALA A 239 10.65 -5.57 -26.69
CA ALA A 239 11.66 -4.60 -27.15
C ALA A 239 11.29 -3.88 -28.46
N TRP A 240 10.45 -4.50 -29.27
CA TRP A 240 9.99 -3.98 -30.55
C TRP A 240 8.69 -3.15 -30.47
N LEU A 241 8.09 -2.99 -29.29
CA LEU A 241 6.91 -2.16 -29.06
C LEU A 241 7.25 -1.06 -28.06
N LYS A 242 7.18 0.18 -28.48
CA LYS A 242 7.47 1.35 -27.66
C LYS A 242 6.22 2.09 -27.28
N ALA A 243 6.19 2.62 -26.07
CA ALA A 243 5.16 3.57 -25.61
C ALA A 243 5.75 4.97 -25.50
N ASP A 244 4.95 5.99 -25.79
CA ASP A 244 5.32 7.42 -25.63
C ASP A 244 5.57 7.78 -24.16
N LYS A 245 4.89 7.10 -23.26
CA LYS A 245 5.04 7.19 -21.80
C LYS A 245 4.71 5.84 -21.16
N THR A 246 5.20 5.62 -19.96
CA THR A 246 4.97 4.35 -19.23
C THR A 246 3.98 4.47 -18.08
N GLU A 247 3.67 5.68 -17.64
CA GLU A 247 2.77 5.93 -16.51
C GLU A 247 1.88 7.14 -16.75
N GLY A 248 0.72 7.14 -16.12
CA GLY A 248 -0.20 8.25 -16.08
C GLY A 248 -1.13 8.14 -14.87
N HIS A 249 -1.47 9.29 -14.28
CA HIS A 249 -2.28 9.38 -13.07
C HIS A 249 -3.33 10.48 -13.13
N SER A 250 -3.78 10.81 -14.35
CA SER A 250 -4.90 11.72 -14.54
C SER A 250 -6.19 11.17 -13.92
N THR A 251 -7.04 12.05 -13.43
CA THR A 251 -8.42 11.72 -13.04
C THR A 251 -9.32 11.43 -14.25
N GLU A 252 -8.89 11.87 -15.42
CA GLU A 252 -9.52 11.59 -16.72
C GLU A 252 -8.81 10.41 -17.40
N ALA A 253 -9.23 10.12 -18.62
CA ALA A 253 -8.59 9.11 -19.44
C ALA A 253 -7.12 9.47 -19.75
N ILE A 254 -6.30 8.45 -19.83
CA ILE A 254 -4.87 8.54 -20.12
C ILE A 254 -4.62 7.93 -21.50
N ASP A 255 -4.07 8.71 -22.41
CA ASP A 255 -3.71 8.22 -23.74
C ASP A 255 -2.27 7.70 -23.75
N TYR A 256 -2.08 6.48 -24.20
CA TYR A 256 -0.78 5.87 -24.48
C TYR A 256 -0.65 5.63 -25.97
N THR A 257 0.41 6.14 -26.58
CA THR A 257 0.73 5.86 -27.97
C THR A 257 1.75 4.73 -28.07
N LEU A 258 1.33 3.60 -28.60
CA LEU A 258 2.19 2.45 -28.87
C LEU A 258 2.67 2.50 -30.30
N THR A 259 3.97 2.27 -30.52
CA THR A 259 4.62 2.32 -31.83
C THR A 259 5.47 1.09 -32.06
N LEU A 260 5.34 0.46 -33.22
CA LEU A 260 6.21 -0.66 -33.61
C LEU A 260 7.61 -0.13 -33.98
N ASP A 261 8.64 -0.68 -33.35
CA ASP A 261 10.03 -0.44 -33.71
C ASP A 261 10.55 -1.54 -34.65
N HIS A 262 10.45 -1.31 -35.91
CA HIS A 262 10.86 -2.25 -36.95
C HIS A 262 12.37 -2.52 -36.96
N ASN A 263 13.17 -1.68 -36.32
CA ASN A 263 14.62 -1.84 -36.23
C ASN A 263 15.05 -2.59 -34.95
N ALA A 264 14.11 -2.95 -34.09
CA ALA A 264 14.43 -3.73 -32.90
C ALA A 264 14.97 -5.11 -33.29
N LYS A 265 16.02 -5.56 -32.60
CA LYS A 265 16.68 -6.85 -32.88
C LYS A 265 15.71 -8.03 -32.90
N ASP A 266 14.71 -8.01 -32.02
CA ASP A 266 13.74 -9.09 -31.83
C ASP A 266 12.40 -8.77 -32.52
N PHE A 267 12.40 -7.83 -33.49
CA PHE A 267 11.18 -7.53 -34.24
C PHE A 267 10.77 -8.77 -35.05
N PRO A 268 9.48 -9.16 -34.98
CA PRO A 268 8.99 -10.31 -35.75
C PRO A 268 9.21 -10.13 -37.27
N THR A 269 9.93 -11.05 -37.91
CA THR A 269 10.22 -11.03 -39.34
C THR A 269 9.65 -12.26 -40.04
N GLY A 270 9.14 -12.10 -41.27
CA GLY A 270 8.57 -13.19 -42.07
C GLY A 270 7.07 -13.28 -42.04
N SER A 271 6.49 -14.27 -42.69
CA SER A 271 5.05 -14.53 -42.65
C SER A 271 4.67 -14.84 -41.24
N PHE A 272 3.86 -13.99 -40.62
CA PHE A 272 3.52 -14.04 -39.21
C PHE A 272 2.60 -15.22 -38.85
N PRO A 273 3.12 -16.38 -38.45
CA PRO A 273 2.34 -17.34 -37.73
C PRO A 273 2.14 -16.86 -36.30
N ALA A 274 1.26 -17.51 -35.56
CA ALA A 274 0.88 -17.24 -34.19
C ALA A 274 2.04 -17.06 -33.17
N ASN A 275 3.29 -17.20 -33.57
CA ASN A 275 4.50 -17.09 -32.74
C ASN A 275 5.05 -15.66 -32.60
N ALA A 276 4.46 -14.68 -33.28
CA ALA A 276 4.81 -13.26 -33.09
C ALA A 276 3.97 -12.58 -31.99
N ALA A 277 3.26 -13.34 -31.19
CA ALA A 277 2.49 -12.82 -30.08
C ALA A 277 3.40 -12.56 -28.88
N ALA A 278 3.36 -11.35 -28.38
CA ALA A 278 3.95 -10.96 -27.11
C ALA A 278 2.88 -10.43 -26.18
N THR A 279 3.14 -10.39 -24.89
CA THR A 279 2.21 -9.85 -23.92
C THR A 279 2.84 -8.70 -23.16
N PHE A 280 2.03 -7.71 -22.83
CA PHE A 280 2.36 -6.67 -21.86
C PHE A 280 1.16 -6.43 -20.94
N GLU A 281 1.37 -5.66 -19.90
CA GLU A 281 0.33 -5.37 -18.92
C GLU A 281 0.07 -3.86 -18.80
N ILE A 282 -1.19 -3.50 -18.63
CA ILE A 282 -1.61 -2.18 -18.15
C ILE A 282 -2.04 -2.38 -16.70
N GLN A 283 -1.17 -2.03 -15.77
CA GLN A 283 -1.35 -2.21 -14.34
C GLN A 283 -1.92 -0.95 -13.70
N ASN A 284 -2.77 -1.11 -12.68
CA ASN A 284 -3.15 0.00 -11.83
C ASN A 284 -1.95 0.43 -10.95
N LEU A 285 -1.66 1.73 -10.88
CA LEU A 285 -0.54 2.24 -10.09
C LEU A 285 -0.74 2.07 -8.57
N SER A 286 -1.99 2.12 -8.13
CA SER A 286 -2.33 1.98 -6.70
C SER A 286 -2.45 0.52 -6.25
N ASP A 287 -2.76 -0.41 -7.18
CA ASP A 287 -2.76 -1.86 -6.93
C ASP A 287 -2.39 -2.63 -8.20
N ALA A 288 -1.12 -3.04 -8.32
CA ALA A 288 -0.60 -3.74 -9.50
C ALA A 288 -1.22 -5.14 -9.75
N ALA A 289 -1.97 -5.70 -8.80
CA ALA A 289 -2.75 -6.92 -9.01
C ALA A 289 -3.94 -6.67 -9.94
N LYS A 290 -4.44 -5.43 -9.97
CA LYS A 290 -5.51 -4.99 -10.88
C LYS A 290 -4.90 -4.58 -12.22
N LYS A 291 -5.09 -5.39 -13.26
CA LYS A 291 -4.40 -5.20 -14.53
C LYS A 291 -5.18 -5.69 -15.74
N VAL A 292 -4.85 -5.13 -16.89
CA VAL A 292 -5.21 -5.67 -18.20
C VAL A 292 -3.97 -6.36 -18.79
N THR A 293 -4.09 -7.63 -19.11
CA THR A 293 -3.06 -8.37 -19.85
C THR A 293 -3.38 -8.31 -21.34
N VAL A 294 -2.51 -7.68 -22.11
CA VAL A 294 -2.71 -7.46 -23.56
C VAL A 294 -1.79 -8.37 -24.34
N THR A 295 -2.36 -9.22 -25.17
CA THR A 295 -1.63 -9.99 -26.18
C THR A 295 -1.50 -9.14 -27.43
N VAL A 296 -0.28 -8.95 -27.92
CA VAL A 296 -0.01 -8.19 -29.15
C VAL A 296 0.26 -9.15 -30.28
N ASN A 297 -0.53 -9.03 -31.34
CA ASN A 297 -0.32 -9.73 -32.59
C ASN A 297 0.14 -8.71 -33.64
N VAL A 298 1.28 -9.01 -34.29
CA VAL A 298 1.74 -8.21 -35.42
C VAL A 298 1.38 -8.95 -36.69
N THR A 299 0.72 -8.25 -37.61
CA THR A 299 0.34 -8.79 -38.94
C THR A 299 1.09 -8.04 -40.04
N GLU A 300 1.28 -8.67 -41.18
CA GLU A 300 1.77 -7.96 -42.37
C GLU A 300 0.64 -7.11 -42.97
N ALA A 301 1.02 -5.99 -43.56
CA ALA A 301 0.10 -5.24 -44.40
C ALA A 301 -0.25 -6.09 -45.65
N PRO A 302 -1.49 -6.08 -46.14
CA PRO A 302 -1.90 -6.84 -47.30
C PRO A 302 -1.15 -6.44 -48.59
#